data_6baa004ac91d00d2e06cccc73768a7cc
#
_entry.id   6baa004ac91d00d2e06cccc73768a7cc
#
_cell.length_a   1.000
_cell.length_b   1.000
_cell.length_c   1.000
_cell.angle_alpha   90.00
_cell.angle_beta   90.00
_cell.angle_gamma   90.00
#
_symmetry.space_group_name_H-M   'P 1'
#
loop_
_entity.id
_entity.type
_entity.pdbx_description
1 polymer ?
#
loop_
_entity_poly.entity_id
_entity_poly.type
_entity_poly.pdbx_seq_one_letter_code
_entity_poly.pdbx_strand_id
1 'polypeptide(L)'
;VRAGDMVYVSGQVPVKPDGSMESGNIEAQTRQVLENVKAALALAGATMDQAVKTTVWVEDARDFGGMNKVYATFFQNEPPARTTAESRLMTDIKVEIEAIAYSPVK
;
A
#
# COMPACT_ATOMS: atom_id res chain seq x y z
N VAL A 1 3.85 3.13 -12.82
CA VAL A 1 4.76 3.24 -13.97
C VAL A 1 5.68 2.04 -14.01
N ARG A 2 5.82 1.44 -15.16
CA ARG A 2 6.82 0.40 -15.37
C ARG A 2 8.07 1.03 -15.99
N ALA A 3 9.22 0.69 -15.41
CA ALA A 3 10.54 1.08 -15.94
C ALA A 3 11.36 -0.21 -16.06
N GLY A 4 11.39 -0.79 -17.27
CA GLY A 4 12.01 -2.10 -17.47
C GLY A 4 11.33 -3.17 -16.62
N ASP A 5 12.10 -3.83 -15.77
CA ASP A 5 11.60 -4.88 -14.88
C ASP A 5 11.02 -4.35 -13.56
N MET A 6 11.07 -3.02 -13.35
CA MET A 6 10.57 -2.40 -12.12
C MET A 6 9.22 -1.77 -12.35
N VAL A 7 8.34 -1.89 -11.35
CA VAL A 7 7.03 -1.23 -11.32
C VAL A 7 6.96 -0.35 -10.08
N TYR A 8 6.62 0.92 -10.30
CA TYR A 8 6.52 1.92 -9.24
C TYR A 8 5.06 2.31 -9.07
N VAL A 9 4.52 2.12 -7.87
CA VAL A 9 3.16 2.50 -7.53
C VAL A 9 3.22 3.74 -6.65
N SER A 10 2.58 4.82 -7.09
CA SER A 10 2.45 6.05 -6.31
C SER A 10 1.74 5.79 -5.00
N GLY A 11 1.91 6.68 -4.04
CA GLY A 11 1.21 6.59 -2.76
C GLY A 11 -0.29 6.42 -2.95
N GLN A 12 -0.83 5.32 -2.47
CA GLN A 12 -2.25 5.01 -2.54
C GLN A 12 -2.93 5.44 -1.26
N VAL A 13 -4.11 6.01 -1.39
CA VAL A 13 -4.95 6.46 -0.28
C VAL A 13 -6.19 5.56 -0.24
N PRO A 14 -6.97 5.56 0.87
CA PRO A 14 -8.08 4.60 1.02
C PRO A 14 -9.33 4.97 0.21
N VAL A 15 -9.17 5.26 -1.08
CA VAL A 15 -10.28 5.55 -1.97
C VAL A 15 -10.90 4.25 -2.44
N LYS A 16 -12.24 4.16 -2.32
CA LYS A 16 -12.98 2.97 -2.75
C LYS A 16 -13.20 2.99 -4.26
N PRO A 17 -13.58 1.85 -4.87
CA PRO A 17 -13.88 1.80 -6.30
C PRO A 17 -14.93 2.79 -6.77
N ASP A 18 -15.89 3.18 -5.91
CA ASP A 18 -16.92 4.15 -6.25
C ASP A 18 -16.45 5.60 -6.15
N GLY A 19 -15.19 5.82 -5.78
CA GLY A 19 -14.60 7.15 -5.65
C GLY A 19 -14.73 7.78 -4.29
N SER A 20 -15.49 7.18 -3.36
CA SER A 20 -15.59 7.69 -2.00
C SER A 20 -14.41 7.22 -1.16
N MET A 21 -14.10 7.99 -0.09
CA MET A 21 -13.01 7.63 0.81
C MET A 21 -13.52 6.68 1.89
N GLU A 22 -12.75 5.60 2.18
CA GLU A 22 -13.02 4.75 3.33
C GLU A 22 -12.76 5.56 4.59
N SER A 23 -13.79 5.79 5.39
CA SER A 23 -13.71 6.64 6.58
C SER A 23 -13.70 5.87 7.90
N GLY A 24 -13.53 4.54 7.83
CA GLY A 24 -13.50 3.68 9.01
C GLY A 24 -12.19 3.78 9.79
N ASN A 25 -11.93 2.75 10.60
CA ASN A 25 -10.73 2.71 11.43
C ASN A 25 -9.48 2.39 10.61
N ILE A 26 -8.32 2.34 11.30
CA ILE A 26 -7.04 2.09 10.62
C ILE A 26 -7.05 0.75 9.87
N GLU A 27 -7.67 -0.28 10.40
CA GLU A 27 -7.70 -1.58 9.73
C GLU A 27 -8.49 -1.51 8.43
N ALA A 28 -9.66 -0.87 8.44
CA ALA A 28 -10.48 -0.70 7.24
C ALA A 28 -9.75 0.13 6.18
N GLN A 29 -9.10 1.22 6.60
CA GLN A 29 -8.37 2.08 5.68
C GLN A 29 -7.13 1.39 5.11
N THR A 30 -6.39 0.66 5.93
CA THR A 30 -5.21 -0.08 5.47
C THR A 30 -5.60 -1.14 4.44
N ARG A 31 -6.71 -1.85 4.68
CA ARG A 31 -7.20 -2.85 3.73
C ARG A 31 -7.51 -2.21 2.38
N GLN A 32 -8.22 -1.09 2.37
CA GLN A 32 -8.56 -0.42 1.12
C GLN A 32 -7.33 0.08 0.39
N VAL A 33 -6.36 0.65 1.12
CA VAL A 33 -5.12 1.13 0.53
C VAL A 33 -4.36 -0.02 -0.13
N LEU A 34 -4.25 -1.16 0.54
CA LEU A 34 -3.51 -2.30 0.01
C LEU A 34 -4.25 -2.97 -1.15
N GLU A 35 -5.58 -2.97 -1.14
CA GLU A 35 -6.35 -3.41 -2.32
C GLU A 35 -6.05 -2.49 -3.51
N ASN A 36 -5.90 -1.19 -3.27
CA ASN A 36 -5.56 -0.24 -4.33
C ASN A 36 -4.14 -0.45 -4.85
N VAL A 37 -3.18 -0.74 -3.97
CA VAL A 37 -1.81 -1.10 -4.38
C VAL A 37 -1.83 -2.35 -5.24
N LYS A 38 -2.57 -3.37 -4.81
CA LYS A 38 -2.70 -4.63 -5.53
C LYS A 38 -3.27 -4.41 -6.93
N ALA A 39 -4.33 -3.61 -7.04
CA ALA A 39 -4.96 -3.31 -8.32
C ALA A 39 -4.00 -2.54 -9.24
N ALA A 40 -3.26 -1.57 -8.70
CA ALA A 40 -2.28 -0.81 -9.49
C ALA A 40 -1.15 -1.70 -10.00
N LEU A 41 -0.65 -2.61 -9.17
CA LEU A 41 0.36 -3.57 -9.60
C LEU A 41 -0.18 -4.46 -10.72
N ALA A 42 -1.42 -4.95 -10.58
CA ALA A 42 -2.04 -5.82 -11.57
C ALA A 42 -2.15 -5.14 -12.95
N LEU A 43 -2.44 -3.85 -12.97
CA LEU A 43 -2.49 -3.10 -14.23
C LEU A 43 -1.15 -3.09 -14.97
N ALA A 44 -0.04 -3.21 -14.24
CA ALA A 44 1.29 -3.27 -14.83
C ALA A 44 1.80 -4.71 -15.01
N GLY A 45 0.97 -5.71 -14.72
CA GLY A 45 1.35 -7.12 -14.85
C GLY A 45 2.14 -7.65 -13.66
N ALA A 46 2.07 -6.99 -12.51
CA ALA A 46 2.81 -7.39 -11.31
C ALA A 46 1.86 -7.86 -10.21
N THR A 47 2.42 -8.52 -9.20
CA THR A 47 1.68 -9.05 -8.06
C THR A 47 2.24 -8.53 -6.74
N MET A 48 1.47 -8.71 -5.66
CA MET A 48 1.93 -8.33 -4.32
C MET A 48 3.20 -9.10 -3.92
N ASP A 49 3.32 -10.36 -4.31
CA ASP A 49 4.51 -11.16 -3.99
C ASP A 49 5.79 -10.63 -4.67
N GLN A 50 5.63 -9.82 -5.69
CA GLN A 50 6.77 -9.21 -6.40
C GLN A 50 7.18 -7.87 -5.81
N ALA A 51 6.46 -7.36 -4.82
CA ALA A 51 6.83 -6.11 -4.16
C ALA A 51 8.15 -6.30 -3.40
N VAL A 52 9.09 -5.39 -3.61
CA VAL A 52 10.41 -5.44 -2.97
C VAL A 52 10.59 -4.33 -1.94
N LYS A 53 9.82 -3.26 -2.07
CA LYS A 53 9.91 -2.12 -1.14
C LYS A 53 8.55 -1.46 -1.01
N THR A 54 8.16 -1.15 0.23
CA THR A 54 7.01 -0.29 0.49
C THR A 54 7.42 0.84 1.43
N THR A 55 6.73 1.94 1.33
CA THR A 55 6.78 3.02 2.33
C THR A 55 5.37 3.24 2.83
N VAL A 56 5.21 3.25 4.15
CA VAL A 56 3.92 3.41 4.81
C VAL A 56 3.96 4.68 5.64
N TRP A 57 3.01 5.57 5.42
CA TRP A 57 2.82 6.75 6.26
C TRP A 57 1.53 6.57 7.04
N VAL A 58 1.60 6.68 8.37
CA VAL A 58 0.44 6.67 9.24
C VAL A 58 0.31 8.05 9.88
N GLU A 59 -0.91 8.56 9.97
CA GLU A 59 -1.14 9.86 10.58
C GLU A 59 -0.84 9.85 12.06
N ASP A 60 -1.07 8.71 12.73
CA ASP A 60 -0.91 8.58 14.16
C ASP A 60 -0.17 7.27 14.46
N ALA A 61 1.00 7.36 15.09
CA ALA A 61 1.83 6.18 15.40
C ALA A 61 1.11 5.17 16.28
N ARG A 62 0.07 5.59 17.02
CA ARG A 62 -0.74 4.66 17.83
C ARG A 62 -1.50 3.65 16.97
N ASP A 63 -1.67 3.92 15.68
CA ASP A 63 -2.34 3.02 14.74
C ASP A 63 -1.40 1.98 14.14
N PHE A 64 -0.12 1.98 14.52
CA PHE A 64 0.87 1.07 13.94
C PHE A 64 0.47 -0.39 14.05
N GLY A 65 -0.02 -0.83 15.23
CA GLY A 65 -0.41 -2.22 15.44
C GLY A 65 -1.59 -2.65 14.55
N GLY A 66 -2.61 -1.81 14.43
CA GLY A 66 -3.76 -2.09 13.58
C GLY A 66 -3.39 -2.14 12.10
N MET A 67 -2.52 -1.22 11.67
CA MET A 67 -2.00 -1.23 10.32
C MET A 67 -1.22 -2.52 10.04
N ASN A 68 -0.30 -2.89 10.93
CA ASN A 68 0.51 -4.10 10.77
C ASN A 68 -0.32 -5.36 10.65
N LYS A 69 -1.40 -5.46 11.43
CA LYS A 69 -2.27 -6.63 11.41
C LYS A 69 -2.85 -6.89 10.03
N VAL A 70 -3.31 -5.84 9.36
CA VAL A 70 -3.86 -5.95 8.01
C VAL A 70 -2.74 -6.10 6.98
N TYR A 71 -1.67 -5.31 7.11
CA TYR A 71 -0.53 -5.36 6.20
C TYR A 71 0.01 -6.79 6.07
N ALA A 72 0.16 -7.49 7.19
CA ALA A 72 0.69 -8.85 7.20
C ALA A 72 -0.16 -9.83 6.36
N THR A 73 -1.46 -9.60 6.24
CA THR A 73 -2.33 -10.48 5.45
C THR A 73 -2.08 -10.35 3.95
N PHE A 74 -1.50 -9.23 3.50
CA PHE A 74 -1.22 -8.99 2.08
C PHE A 74 0.17 -9.44 1.67
N PHE A 75 1.09 -9.64 2.62
CA PHE A 75 2.49 -9.98 2.34
C PHE A 75 2.91 -11.19 3.16
N GLN A 76 2.31 -12.35 2.87
CA GLN A 76 2.49 -13.55 3.69
C GLN A 76 3.73 -14.38 3.31
N ASN A 77 4.21 -14.27 2.08
CA ASN A 77 5.32 -15.10 1.61
C ASN A 77 6.67 -14.42 1.89
N GLU A 78 7.08 -13.49 1.06
CA GLU A 78 8.29 -12.73 1.26
C GLU A 78 7.92 -11.25 1.41
N PRO A 79 7.79 -10.75 2.66
CA PRO A 79 7.42 -9.35 2.85
C PRO A 79 8.46 -8.43 2.23
N PRO A 80 8.02 -7.34 1.58
CA PRO A 80 8.97 -6.36 1.06
C PRO A 80 9.71 -5.65 2.18
N ALA A 81 10.87 -5.08 1.87
CA ALA A 81 11.49 -4.12 2.78
C ALA A 81 10.52 -2.97 3.00
N ARG A 82 10.40 -2.47 4.23
CA ARG A 82 9.42 -1.45 4.56
C ARG A 82 10.03 -0.35 5.43
N THR A 83 9.65 0.89 5.14
CA THR A 83 9.83 2.02 6.04
C THR A 83 8.44 2.48 6.46
N THR A 84 8.23 2.69 7.76
CA THR A 84 6.97 3.21 8.29
C THR A 84 7.29 4.49 9.06
N ALA A 85 6.53 5.54 8.80
CA ALA A 85 6.72 6.84 9.44
C ALA A 85 5.38 7.44 9.83
N GLU A 86 5.36 8.18 10.93
CA GLU A 86 4.23 9.03 11.28
C GLU A 86 4.35 10.32 10.49
N SER A 87 3.26 10.73 9.87
CA SER A 87 3.25 11.97 9.07
C SER A 87 1.83 12.48 8.93
N ARG A 88 1.71 13.79 8.91
CA ARG A 88 0.46 14.42 8.48
C ARG A 88 0.27 14.06 7.01
N LEU A 89 -0.97 13.73 6.62
CA LEU A 89 -1.30 13.35 5.26
C LEU A 89 -2.04 14.48 4.55
N MET A 90 -2.14 14.39 3.23
CA MET A 90 -2.68 15.49 2.41
C MET A 90 -4.20 15.63 2.50
N THR A 91 -4.88 14.59 2.96
CA THR A 91 -6.32 14.61 3.20
C THR A 91 -6.60 14.01 4.58
N ASP A 92 -7.88 14.01 4.98
CA ASP A 92 -8.27 13.43 6.28
C ASP A 92 -8.34 11.91 6.18
N ILE A 93 -7.19 11.29 6.16
CA ILE A 93 -7.02 9.83 6.10
C ILE A 93 -6.00 9.39 7.14
N LYS A 94 -5.97 8.09 7.42
CA LYS A 94 -5.11 7.53 8.47
C LYS A 94 -3.84 6.88 7.94
N VAL A 95 -3.79 6.53 6.65
CA VAL A 95 -2.69 5.75 6.09
C VAL A 95 -2.55 6.00 4.60
N GLU A 96 -1.30 5.98 4.13
CA GLU A 96 -0.94 6.03 2.71
C GLU A 96 0.22 5.08 2.48
N ILE A 97 0.23 4.35 1.37
CA ILE A 97 1.27 3.36 1.06
C ILE A 97 1.67 3.47 -0.40
N GLU A 98 2.97 3.52 -0.65
CA GLU A 98 3.54 3.36 -1.99
C GLU A 98 4.29 2.03 -2.06
N ALA A 99 4.54 1.54 -3.27
CA ALA A 99 5.21 0.26 -3.45
C ALA A 99 6.08 0.26 -4.70
N ILE A 100 7.15 -0.55 -4.63
CA ILE A 100 8.01 -0.84 -5.77
C ILE A 100 8.05 -2.36 -5.92
N ALA A 101 7.85 -2.86 -7.13
CA ALA A 101 7.89 -4.29 -7.41
C ALA A 101 8.94 -4.60 -8.48
N TYR A 102 9.54 -5.78 -8.36
CA TYR A 102 10.40 -6.35 -9.37
C TYR A 102 9.58 -7.39 -10.13
N SER A 103 9.29 -7.11 -11.40
CA SER A 103 8.41 -7.92 -12.22
C SER A 103 9.02 -8.03 -13.62
N PRO A 104 9.92 -9.01 -13.81
CA PRO A 104 10.66 -9.13 -15.06
C PRO A 104 9.74 -9.25 -16.27
N VAL A 105 10.10 -8.53 -17.31
CA VAL A 105 9.42 -8.60 -18.61
C VAL A 105 9.85 -9.89 -19.29
N LYS A 106 8.90 -10.62 -19.85
CA LYS A 106 9.20 -11.88 -20.54
C LYS A 106 9.44 -11.67 -22.01
#